data_6fedba4de005c81d72eb828780ba7d51
#
_entry.id   6fedba4de005c81d72eb828780ba7d51
#
_cell.length_a   1.000
_cell.length_b   1.000
_cell.length_c   1.000
_cell.angle_alpha   90.00
_cell.angle_beta   90.00
_cell.angle_gamma   90.00
#
_symmetry.space_group_name_H-M   'P 1'
#
loop_
_entity.id
_entity.type
_entity.pdbx_description
1 polymer ?
#
loop_
_entity_poly.entity_id
_entity_poly.type
_entity_poly.pdbx_seq_one_letter_code
_entity_poly.pdbx_strand_id
1 'polypeptide(L)'
;MAVGDALGAPVEFNPPEQIAGLREELFAFPGGGGWDPGEFTDDTQMSILLAQHLANGQFDDNKLATSWAEWAIHTSTKDVEIQTSQVLSEVARGQHRSVAVSGLPAAAAGNGSLMRVAPVALFQLAHSFDITESGPGSIPDHAP
;
A
#
# COMPACT_ATOMS: atom_id res chain seq x y z
N MET A 1 2.60 1.20 -11.13
CA MET A 1 1.91 0.45 -10.09
C MET A 1 0.40 0.40 -10.38
N ALA A 2 -0.37 1.50 -10.33
CA ALA A 2 -1.82 1.50 -10.54
C ALA A 2 -2.31 0.78 -11.82
N VAL A 3 -1.62 0.96 -12.95
CA VAL A 3 -1.95 0.26 -14.21
C VAL A 3 -1.75 -1.25 -14.08
N GLY A 4 -0.67 -1.68 -13.40
CA GLY A 4 -0.40 -3.11 -13.19
C GLY A 4 -1.39 -3.74 -12.21
N ASP A 5 -1.79 -3.02 -11.18
CA ASP A 5 -2.80 -3.40 -10.21
C ASP A 5 -4.17 -3.57 -10.90
N ALA A 6 -4.67 -2.54 -11.60
CA ALA A 6 -5.92 -2.62 -12.34
C ALA A 6 -5.93 -3.70 -13.45
N LEU A 7 -4.76 -4.05 -13.99
CA LEU A 7 -4.62 -5.14 -14.95
C LEU A 7 -4.73 -6.50 -14.26
N GLY A 8 -4.18 -6.63 -13.06
CA GLY A 8 -4.14 -7.87 -12.29
C GLY A 8 -5.42 -8.16 -11.49
N ALA A 9 -6.11 -7.12 -11.04
CA ALA A 9 -7.27 -7.24 -10.16
C ALA A 9 -8.34 -8.25 -10.63
N PRO A 10 -8.74 -8.29 -11.92
CA PRO A 10 -9.77 -9.24 -12.39
C PRO A 10 -9.37 -10.71 -12.30
N VAL A 11 -8.07 -11.01 -12.22
CA VAL A 11 -7.52 -12.37 -12.25
C VAL A 11 -6.82 -12.75 -10.95
N GLU A 12 -6.86 -11.89 -9.94
CA GLU A 12 -6.33 -12.17 -8.62
C GLU A 12 -6.91 -13.48 -8.06
N PHE A 13 -6.09 -14.27 -7.38
CA PHE A 13 -6.39 -15.61 -6.87
C PHE A 13 -6.72 -16.68 -7.94
N ASN A 14 -6.69 -16.35 -9.23
CA ASN A 14 -6.89 -17.35 -10.27
C ASN A 14 -5.59 -18.13 -10.50
N PRO A 15 -5.68 -19.47 -10.77
CA PRO A 15 -4.50 -20.25 -11.09
C PRO A 15 -3.92 -19.85 -12.47
N PRO A 16 -2.60 -20.01 -12.66
CA PRO A 16 -1.91 -19.59 -13.90
C PRO A 16 -2.52 -20.11 -15.20
N GLU A 17 -3.09 -21.30 -15.17
CA GLU A 17 -3.70 -21.97 -16.32
C GLU A 17 -4.95 -21.21 -16.82
N GLN A 18 -5.65 -20.55 -15.92
CA GLN A 18 -6.83 -19.75 -16.26
C GLN A 18 -6.45 -18.36 -16.79
N ILE A 19 -5.27 -17.87 -16.44
CA ILE A 19 -4.78 -16.53 -16.83
C ILE A 19 -4.06 -16.58 -18.19
N ALA A 20 -3.39 -17.69 -18.51
CA ALA A 20 -2.48 -17.80 -19.67
C ALA A 20 -3.12 -17.44 -21.03
N GLY A 21 -4.44 -17.64 -21.18
CA GLY A 21 -5.18 -17.31 -22.39
C GLY A 21 -5.77 -15.90 -22.44
N LEU A 22 -5.73 -15.15 -21.33
CA LEU A 22 -6.45 -13.88 -21.17
C LEU A 22 -5.60 -12.63 -21.40
N ARG A 23 -4.32 -12.79 -21.75
CA ARG A 23 -3.34 -11.71 -21.77
C ARG A 23 -3.79 -10.49 -22.61
N GLU A 24 -4.29 -10.71 -23.82
CA GLU A 24 -4.72 -9.61 -24.70
C GLU A 24 -6.02 -8.96 -24.22
N GLU A 25 -6.93 -9.76 -23.66
CA GLU A 25 -8.20 -9.29 -23.12
C GLU A 25 -7.98 -8.40 -21.88
N LEU A 26 -7.03 -8.75 -21.02
CA LEU A 26 -6.69 -7.99 -19.82
C LEU A 26 -6.19 -6.57 -20.15
N PHE A 27 -5.48 -6.37 -21.26
CA PHE A 27 -5.04 -5.03 -21.68
C PHE A 27 -6.19 -4.06 -22.04
N ALA A 28 -7.39 -4.57 -22.23
CA ALA A 28 -8.59 -3.75 -22.37
C ALA A 28 -9.19 -3.32 -21.02
N PHE A 29 -8.60 -3.75 -19.90
CA PHE A 29 -9.11 -3.50 -18.54
C PHE A 29 -10.58 -3.88 -18.38
N PRO A 30 -10.95 -5.12 -18.66
CA PRO A 30 -12.36 -5.53 -18.79
C PRO A 30 -13.13 -5.51 -17.46
N GLY A 31 -12.41 -5.44 -16.33
CA GLY A 31 -12.99 -5.77 -15.03
C GLY A 31 -13.21 -7.28 -14.87
N GLY A 32 -13.87 -7.68 -13.80
CA GLY A 32 -14.10 -9.08 -13.46
C GLY A 32 -13.63 -9.42 -12.05
N GLY A 33 -13.96 -10.60 -11.54
CA GLY A 33 -13.61 -10.98 -10.17
C GLY A 33 -14.22 -10.09 -9.08
N GLY A 34 -15.24 -9.29 -9.41
CA GLY A 34 -15.83 -8.31 -8.52
C GLY A 34 -15.35 -6.88 -8.75
N TRP A 35 -14.39 -6.66 -9.66
CA TRP A 35 -13.82 -5.35 -9.98
C TRP A 35 -14.48 -4.74 -11.22
N ASP A 36 -14.66 -3.42 -11.21
CA ASP A 36 -15.16 -2.67 -12.36
C ASP A 36 -14.05 -2.47 -13.41
N PRO A 37 -14.38 -2.18 -14.67
CA PRO A 37 -13.39 -1.92 -15.72
C PRO A 37 -12.41 -0.82 -15.33
N GLY A 38 -11.11 -1.15 -15.29
CA GLY A 38 -10.03 -0.24 -14.91
C GLY A 38 -9.94 0.10 -13.42
N GLU A 39 -10.72 -0.54 -12.59
CA GLU A 39 -10.63 -0.38 -11.12
C GLU A 39 -9.34 -1.02 -10.60
N PHE A 40 -8.71 -0.38 -9.62
CA PHE A 40 -7.52 -0.85 -8.92
C PHE A 40 -7.84 -1.17 -7.46
N THR A 41 -7.04 -2.04 -6.84
CA THR A 41 -7.28 -2.64 -5.53
C THR A 41 -6.76 -1.76 -4.38
N ASP A 42 -6.74 -2.33 -3.17
CA ASP A 42 -6.13 -1.71 -1.98
C ASP A 42 -4.63 -1.41 -2.17
N ASP A 43 -3.92 -2.17 -3.02
CA ASP A 43 -2.53 -1.93 -3.39
C ASP A 43 -2.30 -0.47 -3.80
N THR A 44 -3.06 0.00 -4.77
CA THR A 44 -2.95 1.37 -5.26
C THR A 44 -3.61 2.37 -4.31
N GLN A 45 -4.77 2.05 -3.75
CA GLN A 45 -5.51 2.96 -2.87
C GLN A 45 -4.69 3.33 -1.62
N MET A 46 -4.11 2.34 -0.93
CA MET A 46 -3.25 2.57 0.23
C MET A 46 -1.94 3.27 -0.14
N SER A 47 -1.40 3.00 -1.32
CA SER A 47 -0.20 3.67 -1.83
C SER A 47 -0.44 5.15 -2.14
N ILE A 48 -1.61 5.51 -2.65
CA ILE A 48 -1.99 6.92 -2.87
C ILE A 48 -2.01 7.67 -1.53
N LEU A 49 -2.64 7.10 -0.51
CA LEU A 49 -2.68 7.71 0.83
C LEU A 49 -1.28 7.89 1.43
N LEU A 50 -0.40 6.89 1.26
CA LEU A 50 1.00 6.99 1.67
C LEU A 50 1.73 8.09 0.91
N ALA A 51 1.57 8.16 -0.41
CA ALA A 51 2.18 9.20 -1.24
C ALA A 51 1.73 10.61 -0.82
N GLN A 52 0.44 10.80 -0.58
CA GLN A 52 -0.12 12.05 -0.08
C GLN A 52 0.46 12.43 1.28
N HIS A 53 0.60 11.45 2.18
CA HIS A 53 1.18 11.65 3.50
C HIS A 53 2.64 12.09 3.42
N LEU A 54 3.45 11.41 2.59
CA LEU A 54 4.85 11.75 2.35
C LEU A 54 5.02 13.12 1.69
N ALA A 55 4.15 13.48 0.74
CA ALA A 55 4.19 14.76 0.04
C ALA A 55 3.96 15.97 0.98
N ASN A 56 3.34 15.76 2.14
CA ASN A 56 3.15 16.79 3.15
C ASN A 56 4.42 17.07 3.99
N GLY A 57 5.53 16.38 3.73
CA GLY A 57 6.85 16.66 4.29
C GLY A 57 7.07 16.27 5.75
N GLN A 58 6.09 15.71 6.43
CA GLN A 58 6.23 15.20 7.80
C GLN A 58 5.69 13.76 7.87
N PHE A 59 6.60 12.81 8.03
CA PHE A 59 6.20 11.42 8.21
C PHE A 59 5.72 11.18 9.65
N ASP A 60 4.43 10.90 9.78
CA ASP A 60 3.78 10.50 11.04
C ASP A 60 3.03 9.19 10.80
N ASP A 61 3.58 8.11 11.27
CA ASP A 61 3.08 6.77 11.05
C ASP A 61 1.74 6.49 11.74
N ASN A 62 1.42 7.18 12.84
CA ASN A 62 0.11 7.06 13.48
C ASN A 62 -0.97 7.80 12.69
N LYS A 63 -0.67 8.98 12.15
CA LYS A 63 -1.59 9.69 11.25
C LYS A 63 -1.85 8.88 9.98
N LEU A 64 -0.81 8.29 9.41
CA LEU A 64 -0.96 7.41 8.25
C LEU A 64 -1.86 6.21 8.57
N ALA A 65 -1.62 5.53 9.70
CA ALA A 65 -2.44 4.41 10.14
C ALA A 65 -3.91 4.81 10.35
N THR A 66 -4.16 6.01 10.91
CA THR A 66 -5.51 6.56 11.06
C THR A 66 -6.15 6.83 9.70
N SER A 67 -5.43 7.43 8.76
CA SER A 67 -5.95 7.68 7.40
C SER A 67 -6.31 6.37 6.67
N TRP A 68 -5.49 5.33 6.82
CA TRP A 68 -5.82 4.01 6.28
C TRP A 68 -7.02 3.36 6.98
N ALA A 69 -7.17 3.55 8.30
CA ALA A 69 -8.32 3.03 9.03
C ALA A 69 -9.62 3.74 8.61
N GLU A 70 -9.59 5.05 8.44
CA GLU A 70 -10.70 5.84 7.91
C GLU A 70 -11.06 5.41 6.49
N TRP A 71 -10.07 5.23 5.62
CA TRP A 71 -10.27 4.71 4.28
C TRP A 71 -10.95 3.34 4.31
N ALA A 72 -10.48 2.40 5.13
CA ALA A 72 -11.05 1.05 5.21
C ALA A 72 -12.50 1.02 5.70
N ILE A 73 -12.92 2.02 6.51
CA ILE A 73 -14.30 2.13 7.02
C ILE A 73 -15.22 2.81 6.00
N HIS A 74 -14.74 3.87 5.34
CA HIS A 74 -15.58 4.75 4.53
C HIS A 74 -15.58 4.40 3.04
N THR A 75 -14.58 3.67 2.57
CA THR A 75 -14.53 3.21 1.20
C THR A 75 -15.11 1.80 1.15
N SER A 76 -15.97 1.52 0.17
CA SER A 76 -16.45 0.16 -0.10
C SER A 76 -15.33 -0.67 -0.73
N THR A 77 -14.22 -0.79 0.00
CA THR A 77 -13.07 -1.60 -0.43
C THR A 77 -13.51 -3.05 -0.55
N LYS A 78 -13.36 -3.59 -1.74
CA LYS A 78 -13.78 -4.94 -2.08
C LYS A 78 -12.81 -5.98 -1.53
N ASP A 79 -11.56 -5.57 -1.34
CA ASP A 79 -10.51 -6.43 -0.79
C ASP A 79 -9.58 -5.61 0.12
N VAL A 80 -9.31 -6.13 1.29
CA VAL A 80 -8.25 -5.67 2.20
C VAL A 80 -7.66 -6.91 2.85
N GLU A 81 -6.37 -7.11 2.69
CA GLU A 81 -5.66 -8.23 3.30
C GLU A 81 -6.06 -8.43 4.77
N ILE A 82 -6.26 -9.68 5.19
CA ILE A 82 -6.80 -10.05 6.51
C ILE A 82 -6.01 -9.39 7.66
N GLN A 83 -4.68 -9.42 7.60
CA GLN A 83 -3.84 -8.84 8.65
C GLN A 83 -3.94 -7.31 8.67
N THR A 84 -3.93 -6.69 7.51
CA THR A 84 -4.14 -5.25 7.35
C THR A 84 -5.49 -4.85 7.92
N SER A 85 -6.55 -5.56 7.59
CA SER A 85 -7.90 -5.32 8.10
C SER A 85 -7.99 -5.44 9.63
N GLN A 86 -7.31 -6.44 10.23
CA GLN A 86 -7.26 -6.58 11.69
C GLN A 86 -6.59 -5.38 12.36
N VAL A 87 -5.41 -4.96 11.88
CA VAL A 87 -4.68 -3.82 12.43
C VAL A 87 -5.49 -2.53 12.28
N LEU A 88 -6.03 -2.27 11.09
CA LEU A 88 -6.80 -1.06 10.83
C LEU A 88 -8.09 -1.00 11.67
N SER A 89 -8.73 -2.13 11.93
CA SER A 89 -9.89 -2.21 12.82
C SER A 89 -9.55 -1.82 14.26
N GLU A 90 -8.39 -2.22 14.79
CA GLU A 90 -7.94 -1.83 16.12
C GLU A 90 -7.55 -0.33 16.17
N VAL A 91 -6.89 0.18 15.13
CA VAL A 91 -6.60 1.61 15.00
C VAL A 91 -7.90 2.43 14.97
N ALA A 92 -8.90 1.98 14.23
CA ALA A 92 -10.22 2.61 14.18
C ALA A 92 -10.94 2.66 15.53
N ARG A 93 -10.65 1.70 16.43
CA ARG A 93 -11.14 1.70 17.82
C ARG A 93 -10.31 2.59 18.78
N GLY A 94 -9.34 3.33 18.24
CA GLY A 94 -8.49 4.24 19.00
C GLY A 94 -7.21 3.60 19.57
N GLN A 95 -6.86 2.39 19.16
CA GLN A 95 -5.61 1.75 19.53
C GLN A 95 -4.43 2.42 18.81
N HIS A 96 -3.33 2.62 19.52
CA HIS A 96 -2.08 3.03 18.89
C HIS A 96 -1.58 1.91 17.96
N ARG A 97 -1.05 2.27 16.78
CA ARG A 97 -0.65 1.29 15.75
C ARG A 97 0.29 0.19 16.28
N SER A 98 1.23 0.54 17.15
CA SER A 98 2.17 -0.44 17.70
C SER A 98 1.48 -1.51 18.55
N VAL A 99 0.40 -1.14 19.26
CA VAL A 99 -0.42 -2.07 20.04
C VAL A 99 -1.24 -2.95 19.11
N ALA A 100 -1.86 -2.35 18.07
CA ALA A 100 -2.63 -3.07 17.08
C ALA A 100 -1.77 -4.13 16.35
N VAL A 101 -0.54 -3.78 15.96
CA VAL A 101 0.41 -4.71 15.32
C VAL A 101 0.88 -5.80 16.29
N SER A 102 1.13 -5.47 17.56
CA SER A 102 1.57 -6.47 18.55
C SER A 102 0.51 -7.53 18.87
N GLY A 103 -0.75 -7.25 18.56
CA GLY A 103 -1.85 -8.20 18.67
C GLY A 103 -1.93 -9.24 17.56
N LEU A 104 -1.11 -9.12 16.51
CA LEU A 104 -1.09 -10.09 15.42
C LEU A 104 -0.44 -11.42 15.87
N PRO A 105 -0.89 -12.57 15.34
CA PRO A 105 -0.23 -13.83 15.55
C PRO A 105 1.25 -13.81 15.13
N ALA A 106 2.12 -14.51 15.85
CA ALA A 106 3.54 -14.57 15.51
C ALA A 106 3.83 -15.13 14.09
N ALA A 107 2.91 -15.90 13.54
CA ALA A 107 2.98 -16.44 12.18
C ALA A 107 2.35 -15.51 11.12
N ALA A 108 1.93 -14.30 11.49
CA ALA A 108 1.39 -13.33 10.56
C ALA A 108 2.51 -12.83 9.62
N ALA A 109 2.43 -13.16 8.34
CA ALA A 109 3.46 -12.90 7.34
C ALA A 109 2.82 -12.46 6.02
N GLY A 110 2.10 -11.35 6.03
CA GLY A 110 1.56 -10.72 4.82
C GLY A 110 2.64 -10.00 4.01
N ASN A 111 2.43 -9.89 2.71
CA ASN A 111 3.33 -9.18 1.79
C ASN A 111 2.88 -7.73 1.50
N GLY A 112 1.85 -7.24 2.16
CA GLY A 112 1.25 -5.93 1.93
C GLY A 112 2.19 -4.72 2.03
N SER A 113 3.39 -4.89 2.60
CA SER A 113 4.43 -3.85 2.57
C SER A 113 5.02 -3.64 1.17
N LEU A 114 5.08 -4.70 0.34
CA LEU A 114 5.66 -4.64 -1.01
C LEU A 114 4.83 -3.73 -1.94
N MET A 115 3.53 -3.81 -1.85
CA MET A 115 2.61 -3.00 -2.67
C MET A 115 2.76 -1.49 -2.43
N ARG A 116 3.34 -1.08 -1.28
CA ARG A 116 3.48 0.31 -0.85
C ARG A 116 4.91 0.86 -0.95
N VAL A 117 5.85 0.13 -1.56
CA VAL A 117 7.26 0.54 -1.66
C VAL A 117 7.47 1.73 -2.61
N ALA A 118 6.70 1.83 -3.70
CA ALA A 118 6.94 2.84 -4.73
C ALA A 118 6.89 4.30 -4.21
N PRO A 119 5.90 4.74 -3.42
CA PRO A 119 5.90 6.08 -2.84
C PRO A 119 7.11 6.36 -1.95
N VAL A 120 7.54 5.37 -1.16
CA VAL A 120 8.70 5.51 -0.28
C VAL A 120 9.99 5.70 -1.10
N ALA A 121 10.17 4.91 -2.15
CA ALA A 121 11.34 5.02 -3.03
C ALA A 121 11.39 6.39 -3.71
N LEU A 122 10.28 6.90 -4.21
CA LEU A 122 10.20 8.23 -4.84
C LEU A 122 10.48 9.34 -3.83
N PHE A 123 9.95 9.24 -2.62
CA PHE A 123 10.22 10.19 -1.54
C PHE A 123 11.71 10.23 -1.19
N GLN A 124 12.34 9.07 -1.02
CA GLN A 124 13.77 8.97 -0.73
C GLN A 124 14.63 9.54 -1.87
N LEU A 125 14.29 9.24 -3.12
CA LEU A 125 15.00 9.81 -4.26
C LEU A 125 14.93 11.34 -4.29
N ALA A 126 13.75 11.92 -4.09
CA ALA A 126 13.57 13.37 -4.06
C ALA A 126 14.43 14.04 -2.98
N HIS A 127 14.49 13.44 -1.77
CA HIS A 127 15.30 13.97 -0.67
C HIS A 127 16.80 13.69 -0.85
N SER A 128 17.20 12.64 -1.60
CA SER A 128 18.61 12.39 -1.90
C SER A 128 19.19 13.38 -2.92
N PHE A 129 18.39 13.91 -3.82
CA PHE A 129 18.82 14.97 -4.74
C PHE A 129 19.08 16.31 -4.03
N ASP A 130 18.34 16.65 -2.99
CA ASP A 130 18.58 17.84 -2.16
C ASP A 130 19.90 17.77 -1.39
N ILE A 131 20.36 16.58 -1.00
CA ILE A 131 21.63 16.38 -0.28
C ILE A 131 22.84 16.66 -1.19
N THR A 132 22.72 16.48 -2.51
CA THR A 132 23.85 16.70 -3.46
C THR A 132 24.07 18.16 -3.80
N GLU A 133 23.08 19.03 -3.64
CA GLU A 133 23.27 20.49 -3.80
C GLU A 133 23.83 21.17 -2.56
N SER A 134 23.82 20.54 -1.39
CA SER A 134 24.23 21.11 -0.10
C SER A 134 25.61 20.64 0.40
N GLY A 135 26.51 20.17 -0.46
CA GLY A 135 27.91 19.78 -0.11
C GLY A 135 28.01 18.56 0.82
N PRO A 136 29.21 17.97 1.01
CA PRO A 136 29.37 16.72 1.76
C PRO A 136 29.16 16.93 3.26
N GLY A 137 27.95 16.76 3.72
CA GLY A 137 27.57 16.81 5.12
C GLY A 137 26.97 15.49 5.58
N SER A 138 27.78 14.70 6.28
CA SER A 138 27.50 13.64 7.27
C SER A 138 26.14 12.94 7.18
N ILE A 139 26.20 11.68 6.74
CA ILE A 139 25.18 10.64 7.01
C ILE A 139 25.00 10.57 8.53
N PRO A 140 23.79 10.67 9.09
CA PRO A 140 23.55 10.36 10.48
C PRO A 140 23.84 8.89 10.72
N ASP A 141 24.81 8.62 11.59
CA ASP A 141 25.19 7.28 12.04
C ASP A 141 24.02 6.73 12.90
N HIS A 142 23.17 5.91 12.32
CA HIS A 142 22.21 5.14 13.09
C HIS A 142 22.93 3.85 13.55
N ALA A 143 23.63 3.97 14.67
CA ALA A 143 24.10 2.82 15.42
C ALA A 143 22.93 2.02 16.02
N PRO A 144 23.12 0.70 16.26
CA PRO A 144 22.11 -0.30 16.54
C PRO A 144 21.32 -0.10 17.83
#